data_ce331af9139f0c975237b9b1146bf6fd
#
_entry.id   ce331af9139f0c975237b9b1146bf6fd
#
_cell.length_a   1.000
_cell.length_b   1.000
_cell.length_c   1.000
_cell.angle_alpha   90.00
_cell.angle_beta   90.00
_cell.angle_gamma   90.00
#
_symmetry.space_group_name_H-M   'P 1'
#
loop_
_entity.id
_entity.type
_entity.pdbx_description
1 polymer ?
#
loop_
_entity_poly.entity_id
_entity_poly.type
_entity_poly.pdbx_seq_one_letter_code
_entity_poly.pdbx_strand_id
1 'polypeptide(L)'
;MKKDKKDIKKVVLAYSGGLDTSIIIPWLKENYNNCEVVAVSGDVGQGTELDGLEEKAIKTGASKLYVLDLKKDYVENYIWPCLKADAKYEDYLLGTSHARPCIAAALAEIAKKENADAICHGCTGKGNDQVRFELTLKALAPDMAIIAPWREWSIKSRDEEIDYAEAHNIPLKINRETNYSKDKNLWHLSHEGLDLEKPSLEPQYNKPGFLELGVSPEQAPDTPTYVTIHFEKGIPTAVDGKEMESVELVE
;
A
#
# COMPACT_ATOMS: atom_id res chain seq x y z
N MET A 1 -20.78 -14.02 -10.20
CA MET A 1 -21.02 -15.38 -9.60
C MET A 1 -19.84 -15.73 -8.69
N LYS A 2 -20.07 -16.23 -7.45
CA LYS A 2 -18.95 -16.76 -6.65
C LYS A 2 -18.45 -18.03 -7.34
N LYS A 3 -17.19 -18.02 -7.83
CA LYS A 3 -16.52 -19.25 -8.25
C LYS A 3 -16.29 -20.15 -7.04
N ASP A 4 -16.42 -21.46 -7.19
CA ASP A 4 -16.02 -22.41 -6.14
C ASP A 4 -14.48 -22.31 -5.96
N LYS A 5 -13.99 -22.47 -4.73
CA LYS A 5 -12.56 -22.46 -4.43
C LYS A 5 -11.76 -23.45 -5.32
N LYS A 6 -12.39 -24.55 -5.71
CA LYS A 6 -11.79 -25.59 -6.57
C LYS A 6 -11.59 -25.15 -8.01
N ASP A 7 -12.36 -24.14 -8.47
CA ASP A 7 -12.31 -23.64 -9.84
C ASP A 7 -11.34 -22.48 -10.03
N ILE A 8 -10.79 -21.96 -8.93
CA ILE A 8 -9.80 -20.89 -8.94
C ILE A 8 -8.42 -21.48 -9.16
N LYS A 9 -7.85 -21.18 -10.33
CA LYS A 9 -6.53 -21.67 -10.74
C LYS A 9 -5.45 -20.61 -10.69
N LYS A 10 -5.82 -19.33 -10.86
CA LYS A 10 -4.87 -18.21 -10.83
C LYS A 10 -5.46 -17.05 -10.03
N VAL A 11 -4.66 -16.52 -9.11
CA VAL A 11 -5.00 -15.38 -8.26
C VAL A 11 -3.97 -14.27 -8.43
N VAL A 12 -4.43 -13.05 -8.64
CA VAL A 12 -3.59 -11.84 -8.54
C VAL A 12 -3.68 -11.30 -7.12
N LEU A 13 -2.54 -11.18 -6.46
CA LEU A 13 -2.42 -10.74 -5.07
C LEU A 13 -1.87 -9.33 -4.98
N ALA A 14 -2.58 -8.42 -4.30
CA ALA A 14 -2.03 -7.15 -3.84
C ALA A 14 -0.92 -7.43 -2.82
N TYR A 15 0.33 -7.16 -3.18
CA TYR A 15 1.51 -7.59 -2.44
C TYR A 15 2.36 -6.40 -2.01
N SER A 16 2.46 -6.17 -0.72
CA SER A 16 3.31 -5.12 -0.13
C SER A 16 4.66 -5.65 0.37
N GLY A 17 4.82 -6.97 0.44
CA GLY A 17 5.99 -7.59 1.06
C GLY A 17 5.97 -7.59 2.59
N GLY A 18 4.95 -7.03 3.21
CA GLY A 18 4.73 -7.11 4.65
C GLY A 18 4.39 -8.55 5.11
N LEU A 19 4.27 -8.73 6.43
CA LEU A 19 3.93 -10.02 7.04
C LEU A 19 2.62 -10.56 6.47
N ASP A 20 1.54 -9.79 6.59
CA ASP A 20 0.19 -10.17 6.20
C ASP A 20 0.13 -10.65 4.74
N THR A 21 0.70 -9.87 3.81
CA THR A 21 0.66 -10.21 2.39
C THR A 21 1.58 -11.38 2.03
N SER A 22 2.65 -11.58 2.79
CA SER A 22 3.57 -12.71 2.56
C SER A 22 2.95 -14.05 2.96
N ILE A 23 2.27 -14.12 4.10
CA ILE A 23 1.61 -15.36 4.55
C ILE A 23 0.41 -15.74 3.67
N ILE A 24 -0.18 -14.77 2.96
CA ILE A 24 -1.30 -15.02 2.04
C ILE A 24 -0.88 -15.92 0.87
N ILE A 25 0.36 -15.87 0.40
CA ILE A 25 0.81 -16.68 -0.75
C ILE A 25 0.68 -18.19 -0.48
N PRO A 26 1.30 -18.76 0.56
CA PRO A 26 1.11 -20.18 0.87
C PRO A 26 -0.33 -20.50 1.26
N TRP A 27 -0.99 -19.61 2.01
CA TRP A 27 -2.39 -19.81 2.39
C TRP A 27 -3.33 -19.96 1.19
N LEU A 28 -3.15 -19.14 0.14
CA LEU A 28 -3.92 -19.27 -1.11
C LEU A 28 -3.70 -20.64 -1.75
N LYS A 29 -2.47 -21.11 -1.81
CA LYS A 29 -2.15 -22.43 -2.38
C LYS A 29 -2.81 -23.57 -1.61
N GLU A 30 -2.78 -23.52 -0.29
CA GLU A 30 -3.39 -24.52 0.59
C GLU A 30 -4.92 -24.55 0.47
N ASN A 31 -5.56 -23.40 0.34
CA ASN A 31 -7.01 -23.28 0.42
C ASN A 31 -7.70 -23.19 -0.95
N TYR A 32 -6.97 -22.94 -2.04
CA TYR A 32 -7.48 -22.73 -3.39
C TYR A 32 -6.83 -23.65 -4.42
N ASN A 33 -6.82 -24.96 -4.12
CA ASN A 33 -6.41 -26.02 -5.04
C ASN A 33 -5.02 -25.80 -5.67
N ASN A 34 -4.04 -25.39 -4.86
CA ASN A 34 -2.68 -25.06 -5.28
C ASN A 34 -2.63 -24.05 -6.46
N CYS A 35 -3.46 -23.02 -6.37
CA CYS A 35 -3.57 -21.99 -7.41
C CYS A 35 -2.23 -21.32 -7.70
N GLU A 36 -2.07 -20.83 -8.93
CA GLU A 36 -0.98 -19.93 -9.29
C GLU A 36 -1.21 -18.57 -8.63
N VAL A 37 -0.18 -18.02 -7.95
CA VAL A 37 -0.25 -16.71 -7.32
C VAL A 37 0.68 -15.75 -8.06
N VAL A 38 0.10 -14.74 -8.69
CA VAL A 38 0.81 -13.61 -9.31
C VAL A 38 0.76 -12.44 -8.34
N ALA A 39 1.91 -12.06 -7.81
CA ALA A 39 2.01 -10.91 -6.91
C ALA A 39 2.08 -9.60 -7.70
N VAL A 40 1.47 -8.54 -7.19
CA VAL A 40 1.50 -7.19 -7.80
C VAL A 40 1.70 -6.16 -6.71
N SER A 41 2.70 -5.31 -6.89
CA SER A 41 2.97 -4.13 -6.07
C SER A 41 2.88 -2.87 -6.92
N GLY A 42 2.20 -1.86 -6.43
CA GLY A 42 2.14 -0.53 -7.05
C GLY A 42 3.10 0.42 -6.35
N ASP A 43 4.03 1.02 -7.11
CA ASP A 43 4.88 2.10 -6.62
C ASP A 43 4.11 3.43 -6.71
N VAL A 44 3.72 3.92 -5.55
CA VAL A 44 3.09 5.24 -5.36
C VAL A 44 3.98 6.17 -4.53
N GLY A 45 5.30 5.86 -4.45
CA GLY A 45 6.30 6.65 -3.73
C GLY A 45 6.66 6.13 -2.34
N GLN A 46 6.57 4.80 -2.10
CA GLN A 46 7.00 4.21 -0.83
C GLN A 46 8.52 4.01 -0.72
N GLY A 47 9.27 4.36 -1.76
CA GLY A 47 10.73 4.34 -1.74
C GLY A 47 11.33 2.94 -1.56
N THR A 48 12.22 2.80 -0.58
CA THR A 48 13.00 1.56 -0.34
C THR A 48 12.17 0.35 0.12
N GLU A 49 10.87 0.52 0.39
CA GLU A 49 10.00 -0.60 0.74
C GLU A 49 9.85 -1.64 -0.38
N LEU A 50 10.16 -1.23 -1.62
CA LEU A 50 10.11 -2.10 -2.80
C LEU A 50 11.41 -2.91 -3.04
N ASP A 51 12.47 -2.64 -2.27
CA ASP A 51 13.77 -3.29 -2.46
C ASP A 51 13.73 -4.77 -2.07
N GLY A 52 14.18 -5.64 -2.97
CA GLY A 52 14.22 -7.09 -2.76
C GLY A 52 12.86 -7.79 -2.75
N LEU A 53 11.79 -7.07 -3.15
CA LEU A 53 10.43 -7.55 -3.10
C LEU A 53 10.20 -8.76 -4.02
N GLU A 54 10.83 -8.78 -5.21
CA GLU A 54 10.70 -9.88 -6.16
C GLU A 54 11.28 -11.18 -5.61
N GLU A 55 12.51 -11.12 -5.09
CA GLU A 55 13.16 -12.29 -4.50
C GLU A 55 12.31 -12.86 -3.35
N LYS A 56 11.77 -11.98 -2.50
CA LYS A 56 10.89 -12.37 -1.40
C LYS A 56 9.61 -13.03 -1.89
N ALA A 57 8.91 -12.43 -2.86
CA ALA A 57 7.67 -12.97 -3.41
C ALA A 57 7.87 -14.36 -4.01
N ILE A 58 8.93 -14.56 -4.81
CA ILE A 58 9.25 -15.84 -5.44
C ILE A 58 9.63 -16.89 -4.39
N LYS A 59 10.48 -16.57 -3.43
CA LYS A 59 10.85 -17.47 -2.32
C LYS A 59 9.63 -17.89 -1.49
N THR A 60 8.65 -17.02 -1.36
CA THR A 60 7.41 -17.31 -0.63
C THR A 60 6.44 -18.16 -1.44
N GLY A 61 6.68 -18.31 -2.75
CA GLY A 61 5.91 -19.21 -3.62
C GLY A 61 5.03 -18.51 -4.66
N ALA A 62 5.15 -17.21 -4.86
CA ALA A 62 4.56 -16.56 -6.01
C ALA A 62 5.22 -17.03 -7.31
N SER A 63 4.45 -17.17 -8.38
CA SER A 63 4.99 -17.52 -9.70
C SER A 63 5.67 -16.35 -10.38
N LYS A 64 5.28 -15.11 -10.01
CA LYS A 64 5.70 -13.88 -10.65
C LYS A 64 5.40 -12.69 -9.75
N LEU A 65 6.22 -11.64 -9.85
CA LEU A 65 5.90 -10.31 -9.31
C LEU A 65 5.85 -9.27 -10.42
N TYR A 66 4.85 -8.41 -10.38
CA TYR A 66 4.83 -7.12 -11.05
C TYR A 66 5.10 -6.02 -10.04
N VAL A 67 6.07 -5.17 -10.31
CA VAL A 67 6.25 -3.87 -9.66
C VAL A 67 5.88 -2.80 -10.68
N LEU A 68 4.81 -2.07 -10.44
CA LEU A 68 4.25 -1.09 -11.38
C LEU A 68 4.59 0.30 -10.90
N ASP A 69 5.28 1.10 -11.70
CA ASP A 69 5.46 2.52 -11.42
C ASP A 69 4.14 3.26 -11.69
N LEU A 70 3.47 3.62 -10.61
CA LEU A 70 2.19 4.33 -10.63
C LEU A 70 2.34 5.79 -10.20
N LYS A 71 3.55 6.29 -9.92
CA LYS A 71 3.77 7.62 -9.36
C LYS A 71 3.14 8.73 -10.19
N LYS A 72 3.37 8.73 -11.49
CA LYS A 72 2.79 9.75 -12.38
C LYS A 72 1.27 9.66 -12.45
N ASP A 73 0.72 8.46 -12.62
CA ASP A 73 -0.73 8.24 -12.62
C ASP A 73 -1.36 8.67 -11.29
N TYR A 74 -0.70 8.32 -10.18
CA TYR A 74 -1.15 8.67 -8.84
C TYR A 74 -1.20 10.19 -8.63
N VAL A 75 -0.19 10.93 -9.08
CA VAL A 75 -0.17 12.39 -8.96
C VAL A 75 -1.23 13.03 -9.87
N GLU A 76 -1.25 12.68 -11.15
CA GLU A 76 -2.05 13.40 -12.14
C GLU A 76 -3.54 13.07 -12.06
N ASN A 77 -3.90 11.81 -11.75
CA ASN A 77 -5.28 11.34 -11.78
C ASN A 77 -5.92 11.18 -10.39
N TYR A 78 -5.16 11.28 -9.31
CA TYR A 78 -5.68 11.17 -7.94
C TYR A 78 -5.31 12.38 -7.08
N ILE A 79 -4.03 12.77 -6.98
CA ILE A 79 -3.62 13.89 -6.14
C ILE A 79 -4.13 15.22 -6.69
N TRP A 80 -3.88 15.54 -7.95
CA TRP A 80 -4.30 16.82 -8.54
C TRP A 80 -5.82 17.04 -8.55
N PRO A 81 -6.66 16.04 -8.85
CA PRO A 81 -8.10 16.20 -8.68
C PRO A 81 -8.53 16.49 -7.25
N CYS A 82 -7.93 15.81 -6.27
CA CYS A 82 -8.21 16.06 -4.85
C CYS A 82 -7.74 17.46 -4.41
N LEU A 83 -6.56 17.88 -4.84
CA LEU A 83 -6.04 19.22 -4.57
C LEU A 83 -6.97 20.30 -5.14
N LYS A 84 -7.39 20.17 -6.40
CA LYS A 84 -8.30 21.12 -7.06
C LYS A 84 -9.68 21.18 -6.39
N ALA A 85 -10.13 20.09 -5.81
CA ALA A 85 -11.41 20.01 -5.12
C ALA A 85 -11.33 20.44 -3.64
N ASP A 86 -10.15 20.80 -3.12
CA ASP A 86 -9.87 20.95 -1.67
C ASP A 86 -10.40 19.74 -0.87
N ALA A 87 -10.22 18.54 -1.43
CA ALA A 87 -10.75 17.33 -0.85
C ALA A 87 -9.91 16.91 0.36
N LYS A 88 -10.53 16.93 1.53
CA LYS A 88 -9.93 16.54 2.81
C LYS A 88 -11.01 16.05 3.76
N TYR A 89 -10.61 15.32 4.77
CA TYR A 89 -11.43 14.96 5.90
C TYR A 89 -10.80 15.56 7.16
N GLU A 90 -11.43 16.60 7.72
CA GLU A 90 -10.82 17.47 8.72
C GLU A 90 -9.47 18.01 8.17
N ASP A 91 -8.34 17.70 8.79
CA ASP A 91 -7.00 18.07 8.33
C ASP A 91 -6.27 16.96 7.55
N TYR A 92 -6.92 15.80 7.38
CA TYR A 92 -6.37 14.67 6.66
C TYR A 92 -6.55 14.86 5.14
N LEU A 93 -5.43 14.91 4.40
CA LEU A 93 -5.38 15.14 2.96
C LEU A 93 -5.63 13.88 2.11
N LEU A 94 -6.24 12.86 2.67
CA LEU A 94 -6.72 11.65 1.99
C LEU A 94 -5.64 10.78 1.31
N GLY A 95 -4.36 10.89 1.70
CA GLY A 95 -3.25 10.20 1.03
C GLY A 95 -3.44 8.69 0.88
N THR A 96 -3.82 7.99 1.95
CA THR A 96 -4.16 6.56 1.87
C THR A 96 -5.46 6.32 1.09
N SER A 97 -6.45 7.23 1.24
CA SER A 97 -7.78 7.05 0.67
C SER A 97 -7.79 7.01 -0.85
N HIS A 98 -6.93 7.77 -1.51
CA HIS A 98 -6.84 7.78 -2.98
C HIS A 98 -5.68 6.93 -3.53
N ALA A 99 -4.66 6.58 -2.72
CA ALA A 99 -3.63 5.64 -3.15
C ALA A 99 -4.18 4.22 -3.36
N ARG A 100 -5.07 3.75 -2.49
CA ARG A 100 -5.65 2.40 -2.59
C ARG A 100 -6.47 2.18 -3.86
N PRO A 101 -7.36 3.09 -4.29
CA PRO A 101 -8.02 2.98 -5.60
C PRO A 101 -7.06 2.98 -6.78
N CYS A 102 -5.99 3.78 -6.75
CA CYS A 102 -4.96 3.77 -7.79
C CYS A 102 -4.31 2.38 -7.92
N ILE A 103 -3.85 1.80 -6.81
CA ILE A 103 -3.27 0.45 -6.78
C ILE A 103 -4.31 -0.60 -7.21
N ALA A 104 -5.56 -0.50 -6.75
CA ALA A 104 -6.61 -1.45 -7.10
C ALA A 104 -6.98 -1.42 -8.59
N ALA A 105 -6.94 -0.26 -9.23
CA ALA A 105 -7.13 -0.14 -10.68
C ALA A 105 -6.04 -0.90 -11.44
N ALA A 106 -4.78 -0.70 -11.06
CA ALA A 106 -3.65 -1.42 -11.65
C ALA A 106 -3.74 -2.95 -11.41
N LEU A 107 -4.18 -3.39 -10.23
CA LEU A 107 -4.46 -4.81 -9.95
C LEU A 107 -5.51 -5.38 -10.90
N ALA A 108 -6.61 -4.65 -11.15
CA ALA A 108 -7.66 -5.09 -12.06
C ALA A 108 -7.14 -5.26 -13.50
N GLU A 109 -6.26 -4.37 -13.94
CA GLU A 109 -5.63 -4.47 -15.27
C GLU A 109 -4.71 -5.69 -15.37
N ILE A 110 -3.84 -5.91 -14.38
CA ILE A 110 -2.97 -7.08 -14.37
C ILE A 110 -3.79 -8.37 -14.27
N ALA A 111 -4.85 -8.39 -13.47
CA ALA A 111 -5.70 -9.57 -13.37
C ALA A 111 -6.37 -9.93 -14.70
N LYS A 112 -6.81 -8.95 -15.47
CA LYS A 112 -7.33 -9.15 -16.84
C LYS A 112 -6.23 -9.66 -17.78
N LYS A 113 -5.05 -9.02 -17.75
CA LYS A 113 -3.88 -9.41 -18.56
C LYS A 113 -3.43 -10.85 -18.30
N GLU A 114 -3.44 -11.26 -17.05
CA GLU A 114 -3.05 -12.61 -16.62
C GLU A 114 -4.18 -13.65 -16.79
N ASN A 115 -5.37 -13.23 -17.21
CA ASN A 115 -6.57 -14.08 -17.23
C ASN A 115 -6.82 -14.75 -15.87
N ALA A 116 -6.70 -13.98 -14.80
CA ALA A 116 -6.86 -14.49 -13.45
C ALA A 116 -8.33 -14.80 -13.13
N ASP A 117 -8.53 -15.74 -12.21
CA ASP A 117 -9.87 -16.11 -11.73
C ASP A 117 -10.33 -15.25 -10.59
N ALA A 118 -9.39 -14.70 -9.82
CA ALA A 118 -9.65 -13.91 -8.63
C ALA A 118 -8.55 -12.87 -8.37
N ILE A 119 -8.92 -11.85 -7.60
CA ILE A 119 -8.00 -10.86 -7.03
C ILE A 119 -8.05 -11.01 -5.51
N CYS A 120 -6.89 -11.03 -4.87
CA CYS A 120 -6.75 -11.15 -3.42
C CYS A 120 -6.11 -9.88 -2.85
N HIS A 121 -6.59 -9.45 -1.66
CA HIS A 121 -5.98 -8.38 -0.88
C HIS A 121 -5.83 -8.79 0.58
N GLY A 122 -4.80 -8.24 1.25
CA GLY A 122 -4.49 -8.50 2.66
C GLY A 122 -5.13 -7.52 3.65
N CYS A 123 -6.11 -6.72 3.22
CA CYS A 123 -6.72 -5.75 4.10
C CYS A 123 -7.55 -6.42 5.20
N THR A 124 -7.36 -5.94 6.43
CA THR A 124 -8.16 -6.42 7.58
C THR A 124 -9.63 -6.02 7.42
N GLY A 125 -10.53 -6.81 8.01
CA GLY A 125 -11.96 -6.51 8.00
C GLY A 125 -12.38 -5.31 8.88
N LYS A 126 -11.44 -4.66 9.56
CA LYS A 126 -11.68 -3.58 10.53
C LYS A 126 -11.46 -2.18 9.95
N GLY A 127 -10.59 -2.06 8.93
CA GLY A 127 -10.21 -0.78 8.34
C GLY A 127 -10.97 -0.42 7.07
N ASN A 128 -10.74 0.81 6.58
CA ASN A 128 -11.37 1.32 5.36
C ASN A 128 -10.73 0.78 4.07
N ASP A 129 -9.52 0.25 4.13
CA ASP A 129 -8.76 -0.17 2.95
C ASP A 129 -9.46 -1.27 2.16
N GLN A 130 -10.09 -2.23 2.86
CA GLN A 130 -10.90 -3.25 2.19
C GLN A 130 -12.00 -2.65 1.30
N VAL A 131 -12.68 -1.59 1.78
CA VAL A 131 -13.74 -0.92 1.02
C VAL A 131 -13.15 -0.22 -0.21
N ARG A 132 -12.02 0.46 -0.05
CA ARG A 132 -11.32 1.16 -1.14
C ARG A 132 -10.89 0.19 -2.25
N PHE A 133 -10.25 -0.93 -1.87
CA PHE A 133 -9.89 -1.97 -2.83
C PHE A 133 -11.12 -2.60 -3.49
N GLU A 134 -12.07 -3.09 -2.69
CA GLU A 134 -13.18 -3.87 -3.22
C GLU A 134 -14.15 -3.07 -4.09
N LEU A 135 -14.46 -1.81 -3.73
CA LEU A 135 -15.32 -0.97 -4.57
C LEU A 135 -14.66 -0.67 -5.92
N THR A 136 -13.35 -0.39 -5.93
CA THR A 136 -12.61 -0.18 -7.17
C THR A 136 -12.58 -1.45 -8.02
N LEU A 137 -12.28 -2.60 -7.41
CA LEU A 137 -12.26 -3.88 -8.11
C LEU A 137 -13.64 -4.27 -8.65
N LYS A 138 -14.70 -4.04 -7.89
CA LYS A 138 -16.09 -4.29 -8.34
C LYS A 138 -16.50 -3.38 -9.51
N ALA A 139 -16.00 -2.16 -9.54
CA ALA A 139 -16.27 -1.23 -10.63
C ALA A 139 -15.50 -1.61 -11.91
N LEU A 140 -14.24 -2.00 -11.80
CA LEU A 140 -13.33 -2.22 -12.94
C LEU A 140 -13.24 -3.68 -13.39
N ALA A 141 -13.51 -4.65 -12.51
CA ALA A 141 -13.46 -6.08 -12.79
C ALA A 141 -14.64 -6.82 -12.11
N PRO A 142 -15.89 -6.47 -12.44
CA PRO A 142 -17.08 -6.95 -11.74
C PRO A 142 -17.26 -8.48 -11.77
N ASP A 143 -16.73 -9.13 -12.78
CA ASP A 143 -16.85 -10.58 -12.98
C ASP A 143 -15.79 -11.39 -12.23
N MET A 144 -14.76 -10.73 -11.69
CA MET A 144 -13.70 -11.41 -10.93
C MET A 144 -14.11 -11.66 -9.49
N ALA A 145 -13.74 -12.83 -8.98
CA ALA A 145 -13.89 -13.12 -7.57
C ALA A 145 -12.90 -12.29 -6.73
N ILE A 146 -13.33 -11.82 -5.56
CA ILE A 146 -12.47 -11.14 -4.60
C ILE A 146 -12.24 -12.07 -3.42
N ILE A 147 -10.97 -12.30 -3.07
CA ILE A 147 -10.54 -13.11 -1.94
C ILE A 147 -9.99 -12.16 -0.86
N ALA A 148 -10.52 -12.25 0.33
CA ALA A 148 -10.10 -11.48 1.48
C ALA A 148 -9.80 -12.44 2.65
N PRO A 149 -8.56 -12.91 2.81
CA PRO A 149 -8.18 -13.94 3.79
C PRO A 149 -8.62 -13.63 5.21
N TRP A 150 -8.53 -12.38 5.63
CA TRP A 150 -8.99 -11.93 6.96
C TRP A 150 -10.45 -12.25 7.29
N ARG A 151 -11.28 -12.58 6.30
CA ARG A 151 -12.65 -13.06 6.49
C ARG A 151 -12.78 -14.57 6.49
N GLU A 152 -11.73 -15.28 6.12
CA GLU A 152 -11.79 -16.72 5.84
C GLU A 152 -10.88 -17.54 6.74
N TRP A 153 -9.70 -17.01 7.10
CA TRP A 153 -8.71 -17.74 7.88
C TRP A 153 -8.97 -17.68 9.40
N SER A 154 -8.30 -18.57 10.13
CA SER A 154 -8.40 -18.65 11.59
C SER A 154 -7.38 -17.78 12.33
N ILE A 155 -6.42 -17.20 11.63
CA ILE A 155 -5.37 -16.33 12.18
C ILE A 155 -6.01 -15.05 12.72
N LYS A 156 -5.74 -14.71 13.98
CA LYS A 156 -6.40 -13.58 14.68
C LYS A 156 -5.43 -12.56 15.26
N SER A 157 -4.16 -12.90 15.34
CA SER A 157 -3.14 -12.06 15.96
C SER A 157 -1.86 -12.03 15.13
N ARG A 158 -1.06 -10.98 15.35
CA ARG A 158 0.26 -10.85 14.74
C ARG A 158 1.20 -11.99 15.13
N ASP A 159 1.08 -12.52 16.35
CA ASP A 159 1.90 -13.65 16.78
C ASP A 159 1.55 -14.92 16.00
N GLU A 160 0.27 -15.19 15.79
CA GLU A 160 -0.17 -16.31 14.96
C GLU A 160 0.28 -16.17 13.49
N GLU A 161 0.33 -14.94 12.95
CA GLU A 161 0.89 -14.68 11.62
C GLU A 161 2.38 -15.01 11.54
N ILE A 162 3.14 -14.64 12.59
CA ILE A 162 4.58 -14.95 12.67
C ILE A 162 4.79 -16.45 12.78
N ASP A 163 4.05 -17.14 13.64
CA ASP A 163 4.13 -18.60 13.79
C ASP A 163 3.81 -19.31 12.45
N TYR A 164 2.80 -18.84 11.73
CA TYR A 164 2.47 -19.36 10.40
C TYR A 164 3.61 -19.10 9.39
N ALA A 165 4.18 -17.90 9.41
CA ALA A 165 5.28 -17.53 8.52
C ALA A 165 6.55 -18.37 8.80
N GLU A 166 6.87 -18.63 10.08
CA GLU A 166 8.00 -19.48 10.49
C GLU A 166 7.77 -20.92 10.03
N ALA A 167 6.57 -21.46 10.23
CA ALA A 167 6.21 -22.80 9.78
C ALA A 167 6.35 -23.00 8.26
N HIS A 168 6.20 -21.92 7.48
CA HIS A 168 6.31 -21.93 6.02
C HIS A 168 7.66 -21.42 5.50
N ASN A 169 8.65 -21.19 6.39
CA ASN A 169 9.98 -20.68 6.05
C ASN A 169 9.95 -19.35 5.25
N ILE A 170 8.97 -18.47 5.53
CA ILE A 170 8.85 -17.18 4.89
C ILE A 170 9.94 -16.25 5.42
N PRO A 171 10.75 -15.60 4.54
CA PRO A 171 11.80 -14.70 4.99
C PRO A 171 11.18 -13.42 5.60
N LEU A 172 11.23 -13.29 6.92
CA LEU A 172 10.74 -12.14 7.65
C LEU A 172 11.91 -11.27 8.10
N LYS A 173 11.86 -9.98 7.78
CA LYS A 173 12.73 -8.94 8.37
C LYS A 173 11.99 -8.26 9.52
N ILE A 174 11.41 -9.04 10.45
CA ILE A 174 10.62 -8.46 11.53
C ILE A 174 11.47 -8.37 12.78
N ASN A 175 11.65 -7.15 13.29
CA ASN A 175 12.04 -6.90 14.66
C ASN A 175 10.75 -6.54 15.44
N ARG A 176 10.31 -7.43 16.32
CA ARG A 176 9.07 -7.29 17.12
C ARG A 176 9.05 -6.02 17.99
N GLU A 177 10.22 -5.42 18.24
CA GLU A 177 10.37 -4.39 19.29
C GLU A 177 10.60 -2.97 18.74
N THR A 178 10.94 -2.79 17.47
CA THR A 178 11.46 -1.50 17.00
C THR A 178 10.78 -0.89 15.78
N ASN A 179 9.91 -1.61 15.08
CA ASN A 179 9.35 -1.09 13.84
C ASN A 179 7.90 -0.63 14.01
N TYR A 180 7.67 0.68 13.82
CA TYR A 180 6.32 1.20 13.58
C TYR A 180 5.73 0.58 12.31
N SER A 181 4.42 0.37 12.28
CA SER A 181 3.72 0.16 11.03
C SER A 181 3.63 1.51 10.32
N LYS A 182 4.04 1.54 9.05
CA LYS A 182 4.08 2.76 8.23
C LYS A 182 3.20 2.60 7.00
N ASP A 183 2.54 3.69 6.62
CA ASP A 183 1.89 3.84 5.32
C ASP A 183 2.45 5.09 4.65
N LYS A 184 3.28 4.87 3.62
CA LYS A 184 4.00 5.92 2.89
C LYS A 184 3.64 5.91 1.43
N ASN A 185 3.40 7.09 0.90
CA ASN A 185 3.28 7.36 -0.53
C ASN A 185 3.75 8.79 -0.82
N LEU A 186 3.71 9.24 -2.06
CA LEU A 186 4.13 10.61 -2.43
C LEU A 186 3.42 11.72 -1.65
N TRP A 187 2.19 11.51 -1.21
CA TRP A 187 1.34 12.53 -0.59
C TRP A 187 1.22 12.40 0.92
N HIS A 188 1.71 11.31 1.50
CA HIS A 188 1.33 10.94 2.85
C HIS A 188 2.36 10.02 3.52
N LEU A 189 2.51 10.21 4.81
CA LEU A 189 3.19 9.29 5.70
C LEU A 189 2.42 9.21 7.01
N SER A 190 2.04 8.02 7.42
CA SER A 190 1.51 7.75 8.74
C SER A 190 2.31 6.68 9.48
N HIS A 191 2.26 6.74 10.79
CA HIS A 191 2.86 5.76 11.69
C HIS A 191 1.80 5.27 12.67
N GLU A 192 1.85 3.99 13.00
CA GLU A 192 1.04 3.38 14.04
C GLU A 192 1.83 2.28 14.77
N GLY A 193 1.33 1.87 15.92
CA GLY A 193 1.92 0.81 16.73
C GLY A 193 2.86 1.30 17.83
N LEU A 194 3.45 0.37 18.55
CA LEU A 194 4.43 0.58 19.64
C LEU A 194 3.93 1.58 20.71
N ASP A 195 4.74 2.62 20.98
CA ASP A 195 4.46 3.69 21.94
C ASP A 195 3.30 4.59 21.51
N LEU A 196 3.01 4.68 20.20
CA LEU A 196 1.86 5.43 19.69
C LEU A 196 0.50 4.84 20.11
N GLU A 197 0.47 3.56 20.46
CA GLU A 197 -0.73 2.89 21.01
C GLU A 197 -0.99 3.23 22.48
N LYS A 198 -0.10 3.98 23.12
CA LYS A 198 -0.20 4.36 24.53
C LYS A 198 -0.54 5.85 24.67
N PRO A 199 -1.81 6.22 24.88
CA PRO A 199 -2.24 7.63 24.96
C PRO A 199 -1.57 8.43 26.07
N SER A 200 -0.92 7.76 27.03
CA SER A 200 -0.19 8.40 28.12
C SER A 200 1.26 8.79 27.77
N LEU A 201 1.75 8.40 26.59
CA LEU A 201 3.09 8.70 26.13
C LEU A 201 3.04 9.78 25.04
N GLU A 202 3.99 10.68 25.08
CA GLU A 202 4.21 11.69 24.06
C GLU A 202 4.86 11.06 22.82
N PRO A 203 4.42 11.44 21.59
CA PRO A 203 5.07 10.96 20.35
C PRO A 203 6.55 11.33 20.29
N GLN A 204 7.36 10.40 19.83
CA GLN A 204 8.83 10.52 19.82
C GLN A 204 9.31 11.23 18.54
N TYR A 205 8.94 12.49 18.32
CA TYR A 205 9.26 13.25 17.09
C TYR A 205 10.76 13.33 16.78
N ASN A 206 11.61 13.34 17.80
CA ASN A 206 13.07 13.44 17.66
C ASN A 206 13.78 12.07 17.52
N LYS A 207 13.01 10.96 17.54
CA LYS A 207 13.58 9.63 17.31
C LYS A 207 14.07 9.52 15.86
N PRO A 208 15.33 9.11 15.62
CA PRO A 208 15.85 8.94 14.26
C PRO A 208 14.94 8.05 13.41
N GLY A 209 14.60 8.51 12.20
CA GLY A 209 13.74 7.80 11.26
C GLY A 209 12.24 7.79 11.61
N PHE A 210 11.81 8.60 12.59
CA PHE A 210 10.38 8.79 12.86
C PHE A 210 9.76 9.76 11.85
N LEU A 211 10.31 10.98 11.71
CA LEU A 211 9.87 11.93 10.70
C LEU A 211 10.72 11.77 9.43
N GLU A 212 10.12 11.25 8.35
CA GLU A 212 10.82 11.02 7.08
C GLU A 212 10.55 12.11 6.04
N LEU A 213 9.41 12.81 6.14
CA LEU A 213 9.01 13.88 5.21
C LEU A 213 9.33 15.28 5.76
N GLY A 214 9.95 15.37 6.93
CA GLY A 214 10.27 16.63 7.57
C GLY A 214 11.12 16.43 8.83
N VAL A 215 11.18 17.46 9.65
CA VAL A 215 11.89 17.47 10.94
C VAL A 215 10.97 17.97 12.05
N SER A 216 11.33 17.70 13.30
CA SER A 216 10.58 18.24 14.44
C SER A 216 10.71 19.78 14.52
N PRO A 217 9.79 20.48 15.18
CA PRO A 217 9.89 21.93 15.38
C PRO A 217 11.22 22.36 15.99
N GLU A 218 11.77 21.59 16.92
CA GLU A 218 13.05 21.88 17.58
C GLU A 218 14.26 21.77 16.64
N GLN A 219 14.13 21.00 15.56
CA GLN A 219 15.18 20.81 14.54
C GLN A 219 14.96 21.69 13.30
N ALA A 220 13.81 22.36 13.21
CA ALA A 220 13.49 23.22 12.08
C ALA A 220 14.33 24.52 12.13
N PRO A 221 14.62 25.14 10.95
CA PRO A 221 15.30 26.43 10.90
C PRO A 221 14.46 27.54 11.55
N ASP A 222 15.10 28.43 12.33
CA ASP A 222 14.45 29.62 12.89
C ASP A 222 14.27 30.73 11.86
N THR A 223 14.95 30.64 10.71
CA THR A 223 14.86 31.64 9.65
C THR A 223 13.77 31.26 8.65
N PRO A 224 12.79 32.15 8.37
CA PRO A 224 11.75 31.86 7.38
C PRO A 224 12.34 31.63 5.98
N THR A 225 11.82 30.65 5.29
CA THR A 225 12.11 30.39 3.88
C THR A 225 10.86 30.65 3.06
N TYR A 226 10.97 31.48 2.01
CA TYR A 226 9.87 31.77 1.10
C TYR A 226 10.00 30.89 -0.14
N VAL A 227 8.90 30.28 -0.55
CA VAL A 227 8.81 29.44 -1.74
C VAL A 227 7.69 29.97 -2.62
N THR A 228 7.94 30.10 -3.92
CA THR A 228 6.94 30.51 -4.91
C THR A 228 6.48 29.32 -5.71
N ILE A 229 5.19 28.97 -5.61
CA ILE A 229 4.59 27.89 -6.39
C ILE A 229 3.73 28.50 -7.49
N HIS A 230 3.99 28.15 -8.75
CA HIS A 230 3.18 28.54 -9.89
C HIS A 230 2.07 27.52 -10.14
N PHE A 231 0.89 28.02 -10.43
CA PHE A 231 -0.28 27.19 -10.74
C PHE A 231 -0.86 27.54 -12.10
N GLU A 232 -1.21 26.52 -12.88
CA GLU A 232 -2.03 26.64 -14.08
C GLU A 232 -3.32 25.82 -13.94
N LYS A 233 -4.48 26.49 -14.02
CA LYS A 233 -5.79 25.84 -13.88
C LYS A 233 -5.92 24.98 -12.59
N GLY A 234 -5.28 25.43 -11.51
CA GLY A 234 -5.30 24.77 -10.21
C GLY A 234 -4.37 23.55 -10.07
N ILE A 235 -3.43 23.40 -11.00
CA ILE A 235 -2.37 22.39 -10.96
C ILE A 235 -1.03 23.12 -10.77
N PRO A 236 -0.17 22.72 -9.81
CA PRO A 236 1.17 23.27 -9.68
C PRO A 236 2.02 22.88 -10.89
N THR A 237 2.83 23.81 -11.39
CA THR A 237 3.64 23.63 -12.61
C THR A 237 5.11 24.01 -12.40
N ALA A 238 5.42 24.85 -11.39
CA ALA A 238 6.78 25.26 -11.12
C ALA A 238 6.99 25.63 -9.65
N VAL A 239 8.20 25.50 -9.17
CA VAL A 239 8.66 25.98 -7.86
C VAL A 239 9.83 26.94 -8.08
N ASP A 240 9.76 28.15 -7.49
CA ASP A 240 10.77 29.21 -7.60
C ASP A 240 11.20 29.51 -9.06
N GLY A 241 10.23 29.43 -9.98
CA GLY A 241 10.44 29.69 -11.42
C GLY A 241 11.04 28.51 -12.19
N LYS A 242 11.32 27.37 -11.54
CA LYS A 242 11.74 26.14 -12.20
C LYS A 242 10.52 25.29 -12.53
N GLU A 243 10.25 25.09 -13.82
CA GLU A 243 9.24 24.11 -14.27
C GLU A 243 9.66 22.69 -13.89
N MET A 244 8.72 21.89 -13.44
CA MET A 244 8.95 20.54 -12.95
C MET A 244 7.85 19.59 -13.42
N GLU A 245 8.19 18.31 -13.59
CA GLU A 245 7.23 17.25 -13.84
C GLU A 245 6.36 16.97 -12.59
N SER A 246 5.18 16.40 -12.80
CA SER A 246 4.17 16.24 -11.76
C SER A 246 4.67 15.48 -10.52
N VAL A 247 5.53 14.48 -10.69
CA VAL A 247 6.12 13.72 -9.56
C VAL A 247 7.14 14.57 -8.82
N GLU A 248 8.05 15.26 -9.53
CA GLU A 248 9.05 16.16 -8.95
C GLU A 248 8.42 17.30 -8.11
N LEU A 249 7.22 17.76 -8.50
CA LEU A 249 6.50 18.82 -7.78
C LEU A 249 5.96 18.35 -6.43
N VAL A 250 5.78 17.05 -6.25
CA VAL A 250 5.28 16.47 -5.00
C VAL A 250 6.43 16.03 -4.10
N GLU A 251 7.55 15.56 -4.67
CA GLU A 251 8.79 15.21 -3.95
C GLU A 251 9.54 16.47 -3.46
#